data_7a420663cee55ebcc3e6f04d2122206f
#
_entry.id   7a420663cee55ebcc3e6f04d2122206f
#
_cell.length_a   1.000
_cell.length_b   1.000
_cell.length_c   1.000
_cell.angle_alpha   90.00
_cell.angle_beta   90.00
_cell.angle_gamma   90.00
#
_symmetry.space_group_name_H-M   'P 1'
#
loop_
_entity.id
_entity.type
_entity.pdbx_description
1 polymer ?
#
loop_
_entity_poly.entity_id
_entity_poly.type
_entity_poly.pdbx_seq_one_letter_code
_entity_poly.pdbx_strand_id
1 'polypeptide(L)'
;MGVRDWLRLRDKKAKVSFIDPVLGELTSRSDSFVSIVRFQGSEFELTIDPDGEDLELCLELAHKIVEELETIHAKAKSVASEILLETYNDNWRFYSRVGDDGQSEEIEDPHLSASDFEHRLELAGIGVTGLSGIDFCFNDNGLFSGHSIFVTSFDGHKMNDVDASLFG
;
A
#
# COMPACT_ATOMS: atom_id res chain seq x y z
N MET A 1 22.91 19.44 33.56
CA MET A 1 22.47 19.08 32.16
C MET A 1 22.73 17.60 31.99
N GLY A 2 21.68 16.78 32.06
CA GLY A 2 21.79 15.33 32.11
C GLY A 2 21.74 14.71 30.71
N VAL A 3 22.39 13.55 30.59
CA VAL A 3 22.43 12.73 29.34
C VAL A 3 21.02 12.47 28.74
N ARG A 4 19.96 12.55 29.55
CA ARG A 4 18.56 12.45 29.11
C ARG A 4 18.04 13.65 28.31
N ASP A 5 18.58 14.84 28.51
CA ASP A 5 18.19 16.03 27.74
C ASP A 5 18.84 16.06 26.35
N TRP A 6 20.02 15.43 26.24
CA TRP A 6 20.72 15.33 24.94
C TRP A 6 20.04 14.34 23.98
N LEU A 7 19.42 13.27 24.51
CA LEU A 7 18.66 12.29 23.71
C LEU A 7 17.31 12.85 23.20
N ARG A 8 16.71 13.83 23.90
CA ARG A 8 15.47 14.50 23.47
C ARG A 8 15.68 15.53 22.34
N LEU A 9 16.90 15.98 22.11
CA LEU A 9 17.25 16.93 21.05
C LEU A 9 17.54 16.25 19.70
N ARG A 10 17.58 14.91 19.66
CA ARG A 10 17.98 14.16 18.48
C ARG A 10 16.86 13.88 17.46
N ASP A 11 15.58 14.10 17.81
CA ASP A 11 14.44 13.68 17.00
C ASP A 11 13.41 14.77 16.62
N LYS A 12 13.87 16.02 16.51
CA LYS A 12 13.06 17.01 15.82
C LYS A 12 13.80 17.49 14.55
N LYS A 13 13.96 16.62 13.56
CA LYS A 13 14.10 17.11 12.18
C LYS A 13 12.92 18.05 11.96
N ALA A 14 13.19 19.31 11.62
CA ALA A 14 12.13 20.27 11.34
C ALA A 14 11.25 19.68 10.24
N LYS A 15 9.94 19.67 10.46
CA LYS A 15 8.98 19.20 9.46
C LYS A 15 9.10 20.13 8.23
N VAL A 16 9.58 19.60 7.13
CA VAL A 16 9.71 20.32 5.88
C VAL A 16 8.47 20.02 5.04
N SER A 17 7.86 21.05 4.45
CA SER A 17 6.81 20.85 3.46
C SER A 17 7.07 21.74 2.25
N PHE A 18 6.66 21.29 1.09
CA PHE A 18 6.69 22.04 -0.16
C PHE A 18 5.51 21.63 -1.05
N ILE A 19 5.19 22.46 -2.04
CA ILE A 19 4.10 22.19 -2.97
C ILE A 19 4.68 21.64 -4.27
N ASP A 20 4.27 20.43 -4.63
CA ASP A 20 4.53 19.82 -5.92
C ASP A 20 3.33 20.08 -6.86
N PRO A 21 3.56 20.38 -8.15
CA PRO A 21 2.47 20.74 -9.07
C PRO A 21 1.51 19.58 -9.40
N VAL A 22 1.95 18.32 -9.23
CA VAL A 22 1.17 17.11 -9.53
C VAL A 22 0.64 16.48 -8.25
N LEU A 23 1.49 16.35 -7.23
CA LEU A 23 1.21 15.63 -5.99
C LEU A 23 0.60 16.51 -4.89
N GLY A 24 0.60 17.84 -5.07
CA GLY A 24 0.14 18.78 -4.06
C GLY A 24 1.14 18.97 -2.92
N GLU A 25 0.66 19.12 -1.67
CA GLU A 25 1.55 19.31 -0.53
C GLU A 25 2.26 18.02 -0.16
N LEU A 26 3.60 18.08 -0.20
CA LEU A 26 4.49 17.03 0.29
C LEU A 26 5.04 17.45 1.65
N THR A 27 4.93 16.57 2.63
CA THR A 27 5.42 16.79 3.99
C THR A 27 6.45 15.73 4.37
N SER A 28 7.60 16.15 4.91
CA SER A 28 8.62 15.21 5.37
C SER A 28 8.14 14.38 6.57
N ARG A 29 8.39 13.06 6.51
CA ARG A 29 8.17 12.09 7.58
C ARG A 29 9.40 11.21 7.68
N SER A 30 10.23 11.45 8.70
CA SER A 30 11.55 10.81 8.82
C SER A 30 12.43 11.09 7.61
N ASP A 31 12.78 10.08 6.83
CA ASP A 31 13.61 10.20 5.62
C ASP A 31 12.78 10.15 4.31
N SER A 32 11.45 10.08 4.43
CA SER A 32 10.51 10.07 3.31
C SER A 32 9.66 11.34 3.24
N PHE A 33 8.90 11.47 2.17
CA PHE A 33 7.90 12.52 1.96
C PHE A 33 6.54 11.89 1.73
N VAL A 34 5.49 12.56 2.19
CA VAL A 34 4.12 12.05 2.14
C VAL A 34 3.21 13.09 1.52
N SER A 35 2.37 12.66 0.61
CA SER A 35 1.26 13.42 0.06
C SER A 35 -0.05 12.63 0.17
N ILE A 36 -1.17 13.34 0.11
CA ILE A 36 -2.51 12.75 0.03
C ILE A 36 -3.01 12.89 -1.40
N VAL A 37 -3.28 11.77 -2.03
CA VAL A 37 -3.77 11.71 -3.42
C VAL A 37 -5.23 11.29 -3.43
N ARG A 38 -6.02 11.91 -4.32
CA ARG A 38 -7.43 11.53 -4.54
C ARG A 38 -7.56 10.68 -5.79
N PHE A 39 -8.26 9.55 -5.65
CA PHE A 39 -8.50 8.63 -6.74
C PHE A 39 -9.86 7.93 -6.56
N GLN A 40 -10.70 7.95 -7.59
CA GLN A 40 -12.03 7.30 -7.60
C GLN A 40 -12.92 7.66 -6.39
N GLY A 41 -12.82 8.90 -5.90
CA GLY A 41 -13.63 9.39 -4.78
C GLY A 41 -13.08 9.09 -3.38
N SER A 42 -11.97 8.37 -3.29
CA SER A 42 -11.25 8.06 -2.05
C SER A 42 -9.93 8.81 -1.97
N GLU A 43 -9.40 8.96 -0.77
CA GLU A 43 -8.07 9.52 -0.52
C GLU A 43 -7.14 8.41 -0.01
N PHE A 44 -5.90 8.41 -0.47
CA PHE A 44 -4.86 7.51 0.02
C PHE A 44 -3.55 8.25 0.21
N GLU A 45 -2.67 7.66 1.02
CA GLU A 45 -1.34 8.19 1.27
C GLU A 45 -0.36 7.71 0.17
N LEU A 46 0.34 8.66 -0.45
CA LEU A 46 1.50 8.40 -1.31
C LEU A 46 2.75 8.74 -0.52
N THR A 47 3.58 7.73 -0.26
CA THR A 47 4.87 7.88 0.43
C THR A 47 6.00 7.79 -0.58
N ILE A 48 6.96 8.72 -0.53
CA ILE A 48 8.14 8.74 -1.38
C ILE A 48 9.37 8.64 -0.49
N ASP A 49 10.07 7.54 -0.56
CA ASP A 49 11.35 7.30 0.09
C ASP A 49 12.46 7.39 -0.97
N PRO A 50 13.31 8.42 -0.95
CA PRO A 50 14.39 8.53 -1.91
C PRO A 50 15.42 7.39 -1.83
N ASP A 51 15.57 6.73 -0.66
CA ASP A 51 16.54 5.65 -0.45
C ASP A 51 17.97 6.02 -0.90
N GLY A 52 18.37 7.27 -0.64
CA GLY A 52 19.69 7.79 -1.01
C GLY A 52 19.80 8.35 -2.44
N GLU A 53 18.75 8.26 -3.23
CA GLU A 53 18.69 8.82 -4.59
C GLU A 53 18.25 10.30 -4.58
N ASP A 54 18.31 10.93 -5.72
CA ASP A 54 17.86 12.30 -5.90
C ASP A 54 16.33 12.39 -5.80
N LEU A 55 15.84 13.27 -4.92
CA LEU A 55 14.40 13.42 -4.69
C LEU A 55 13.65 13.84 -5.97
N GLU A 56 14.23 14.70 -6.83
CA GLU A 56 13.57 15.15 -8.06
C GLU A 56 13.31 13.96 -9.00
N LEU A 57 14.25 13.02 -9.11
CA LEU A 57 14.08 11.80 -9.90
C LEU A 57 13.03 10.85 -9.31
N CYS A 58 12.97 10.74 -7.97
CA CYS A 58 11.92 9.96 -7.32
C CYS A 58 10.53 10.58 -7.51
N LEU A 59 10.44 11.92 -7.50
CA LEU A 59 9.21 12.66 -7.82
C LEU A 59 8.76 12.42 -9.26
N GLU A 60 9.68 12.34 -10.23
CA GLU A 60 9.33 12.00 -11.63
C GLU A 60 8.65 10.62 -11.74
N LEU A 61 9.11 9.63 -10.97
CA LEU A 61 8.45 8.33 -10.90
C LEU A 61 7.06 8.44 -10.27
N ALA A 62 6.95 9.16 -9.15
CA ALA A 62 5.67 9.38 -8.48
C ALA A 62 4.65 10.12 -9.37
N HIS A 63 5.09 11.10 -10.16
CA HIS A 63 4.24 11.78 -11.15
C HIS A 63 3.69 10.79 -12.19
N LYS A 64 4.54 9.94 -12.77
CA LYS A 64 4.12 8.94 -13.75
C LYS A 64 3.09 7.96 -13.16
N ILE A 65 3.30 7.54 -11.90
CA ILE A 65 2.36 6.66 -11.22
C ILE A 65 0.99 7.33 -11.07
N VAL A 66 0.94 8.59 -10.65
CA VAL A 66 -0.31 9.32 -10.46
C VAL A 66 -0.99 9.63 -11.80
N GLU A 67 -0.23 9.98 -12.84
CA GLU A 67 -0.74 10.22 -14.20
C GLU A 67 -1.35 8.96 -14.83
N GLU A 68 -0.78 7.79 -14.58
CA GLU A 68 -1.22 6.49 -15.13
C GLU A 68 -1.99 5.65 -14.09
N LEU A 69 -2.43 6.26 -12.97
CA LEU A 69 -2.91 5.56 -11.78
C LEU A 69 -4.05 4.58 -12.08
N GLU A 70 -4.99 4.93 -12.93
CA GLU A 70 -6.10 4.04 -13.27
C GLU A 70 -5.61 2.73 -13.88
N THR A 71 -4.66 2.80 -14.82
CA THR A 71 -4.10 1.63 -15.50
C THR A 71 -3.24 0.80 -14.57
N ILE A 72 -2.35 1.46 -13.80
CA ILE A 72 -1.41 0.79 -12.90
C ILE A 72 -2.16 0.13 -11.73
N HIS A 73 -3.16 0.81 -11.18
CA HIS A 73 -4.02 0.28 -10.12
C HIS A 73 -4.80 -0.96 -10.58
N ALA A 74 -5.40 -0.92 -11.77
CA ALA A 74 -6.09 -2.09 -12.33
C ALA A 74 -5.12 -3.27 -12.52
N LYS A 75 -3.92 -3.02 -13.00
CA LYS A 75 -2.87 -4.03 -13.14
C LYS A 75 -2.45 -4.62 -11.79
N ALA A 76 -2.27 -3.78 -10.76
CA ALA A 76 -1.93 -4.24 -9.42
C ALA A 76 -3.01 -5.16 -8.84
N LYS A 77 -4.30 -4.83 -9.02
CA LYS A 77 -5.41 -5.70 -8.60
C LYS A 77 -5.43 -7.03 -9.34
N SER A 78 -5.20 -7.02 -10.66
CA SER A 78 -5.12 -8.25 -11.46
C SER A 78 -4.00 -9.16 -10.98
N VAL A 79 -2.82 -8.61 -10.71
CA VAL A 79 -1.68 -9.38 -10.17
C VAL A 79 -2.00 -9.96 -8.79
N ALA A 80 -2.60 -9.16 -7.89
CA ALA A 80 -3.03 -9.67 -6.58
C ALA A 80 -4.02 -10.84 -6.73
N SER A 81 -4.97 -10.72 -7.67
CA SER A 81 -5.92 -11.79 -7.98
C SER A 81 -5.22 -13.03 -8.55
N GLU A 82 -4.34 -12.88 -9.52
CA GLU A 82 -3.60 -13.99 -10.13
C GLU A 82 -2.78 -14.80 -9.10
N ILE A 83 -2.20 -14.12 -8.10
CA ILE A 83 -1.32 -14.75 -7.13
C ILE A 83 -2.09 -15.27 -5.89
N LEU A 84 -3.09 -14.52 -5.40
CA LEU A 84 -3.68 -14.77 -4.08
C LEU A 84 -5.08 -15.39 -4.12
N LEU A 85 -5.80 -15.36 -5.25
CA LEU A 85 -7.17 -15.84 -5.33
C LEU A 85 -7.29 -17.34 -5.01
N GLU A 86 -6.40 -18.17 -5.53
CA GLU A 86 -6.41 -19.62 -5.25
C GLU A 86 -6.15 -19.87 -3.76
N THR A 87 -5.19 -19.15 -3.18
CA THR A 87 -4.90 -19.22 -1.74
C THR A 87 -6.13 -18.85 -0.90
N TYR A 88 -6.87 -17.81 -1.28
CA TYR A 88 -8.12 -17.44 -0.62
C TYR A 88 -9.15 -18.55 -0.76
N ASN A 89 -9.43 -19.00 -1.98
CA ASN A 89 -10.47 -19.97 -2.28
C ASN A 89 -10.20 -21.34 -1.63
N ASP A 90 -8.95 -21.73 -1.49
CA ASP A 90 -8.60 -23.04 -0.94
C ASP A 90 -8.46 -23.04 0.58
N ASN A 91 -8.09 -21.90 1.20
CA ASN A 91 -7.70 -21.89 2.60
C ASN A 91 -8.42 -20.82 3.44
N TRP A 92 -8.51 -19.57 2.97
CA TRP A 92 -8.89 -18.44 3.84
C TRP A 92 -10.41 -18.23 3.95
N ARG A 93 -11.20 -18.75 3.06
CA ARG A 93 -12.67 -18.70 3.13
C ARG A 93 -13.27 -19.64 4.19
N PHE A 94 -12.46 -20.49 4.81
CA PHE A 94 -12.84 -21.39 5.88
C PHE A 94 -12.26 -20.92 7.20
N TYR A 95 -13.10 -20.60 8.17
CA TYR A 95 -12.64 -20.15 9.49
C TYR A 95 -13.66 -20.48 10.56
N SER A 96 -13.22 -20.44 11.83
CA SER A 96 -14.09 -20.61 12.99
C SER A 96 -14.33 -19.26 13.66
N ARG A 97 -15.57 -18.99 14.05
CA ARG A 97 -15.94 -17.84 14.85
C ARG A 97 -16.56 -18.28 16.16
N VAL A 98 -16.19 -17.62 17.26
CA VAL A 98 -16.85 -17.82 18.55
C VAL A 98 -18.06 -16.92 18.63
N GLY A 99 -19.25 -17.50 18.78
CA GLY A 99 -20.49 -16.78 18.97
C GLY A 99 -20.63 -16.15 20.36
N ASP A 100 -21.63 -15.30 20.54
CA ASP A 100 -21.91 -14.63 21.82
C ASP A 100 -22.24 -15.63 22.96
N ASP A 101 -22.65 -16.83 22.63
CA ASP A 101 -22.89 -17.97 23.54
C ASP A 101 -21.62 -18.74 23.91
N GLY A 102 -20.45 -18.34 23.39
CA GLY A 102 -19.16 -18.99 23.60
C GLY A 102 -18.96 -20.28 22.81
N GLN A 103 -19.88 -20.63 21.90
CA GLN A 103 -19.72 -21.79 21.02
C GLN A 103 -18.96 -21.40 19.74
N SER A 104 -18.16 -22.36 19.24
CA SER A 104 -17.44 -22.19 17.96
C SER A 104 -18.34 -22.62 16.81
N GLU A 105 -18.47 -21.74 15.83
CA GLU A 105 -19.18 -21.97 14.58
C GLU A 105 -18.17 -21.99 13.43
N GLU A 106 -18.22 -23.07 12.63
CA GLU A 106 -17.44 -23.18 11.39
C GLU A 106 -18.14 -22.35 10.30
N ILE A 107 -17.39 -21.46 9.65
CA ILE A 107 -17.89 -20.58 8.60
C ILE A 107 -17.17 -20.90 7.29
N GLU A 108 -17.95 -20.95 6.24
CA GLU A 108 -17.47 -21.08 4.87
C GLU A 108 -17.96 -19.88 4.07
N ASP A 109 -17.06 -18.97 3.72
CA ASP A 109 -17.35 -17.86 2.84
C ASP A 109 -17.45 -18.30 1.37
N PRO A 110 -18.14 -17.54 0.50
CA PRO A 110 -18.29 -17.89 -0.91
C PRO A 110 -16.95 -18.02 -1.62
N HIS A 111 -16.88 -18.97 -2.56
CA HIS A 111 -15.82 -18.99 -3.56
C HIS A 111 -15.90 -17.74 -4.43
N LEU A 112 -14.79 -17.04 -4.62
CA LEU A 112 -14.72 -15.81 -5.38
C LEU A 112 -14.19 -16.05 -6.79
N SER A 113 -14.75 -15.31 -7.75
CA SER A 113 -14.13 -15.11 -9.07
C SER A 113 -13.01 -14.07 -8.96
N ALA A 114 -12.16 -13.97 -9.99
CA ALA A 114 -11.13 -12.92 -10.09
C ALA A 114 -11.74 -11.52 -9.95
N SER A 115 -12.84 -11.26 -10.64
CA SER A 115 -13.54 -9.98 -10.58
C SER A 115 -14.07 -9.66 -9.18
N ASP A 116 -14.66 -10.65 -8.48
CA ASP A 116 -15.18 -10.45 -7.13
C ASP A 116 -14.05 -10.19 -6.13
N PHE A 117 -12.93 -10.90 -6.28
CA PHE A 117 -11.72 -10.69 -5.49
C PHE A 117 -11.16 -9.27 -5.68
N GLU A 118 -10.96 -8.85 -6.92
CA GLU A 118 -10.46 -7.51 -7.25
C GLU A 118 -11.38 -6.40 -6.73
N HIS A 119 -12.70 -6.59 -6.75
CA HIS A 119 -13.66 -5.62 -6.20
C HIS A 119 -13.55 -5.45 -4.69
N ARG A 120 -13.06 -6.47 -3.97
CA ARG A 120 -12.82 -6.41 -2.52
C ARG A 120 -11.57 -5.60 -2.14
N LEU A 121 -10.61 -5.45 -3.05
CA LEU A 121 -9.37 -4.74 -2.78
C LEU A 121 -9.59 -3.23 -2.78
N GLU A 122 -9.32 -2.58 -1.66
CA GLU A 122 -9.40 -1.13 -1.50
C GLU A 122 -7.99 -0.54 -1.34
N LEU A 123 -7.65 0.43 -2.20
CA LEU A 123 -6.33 1.07 -2.15
C LEU A 123 -6.17 1.88 -0.87
N ALA A 124 -5.22 1.47 -0.02
CA ALA A 124 -4.88 2.13 1.24
C ALA A 124 -3.68 3.06 1.11
N GLY A 125 -2.74 2.75 0.23
CA GLY A 125 -1.55 3.57 0.02
C GLY A 125 -0.70 3.11 -1.14
N ILE A 126 0.22 4.00 -1.57
CA ILE A 126 1.26 3.70 -2.54
C ILE A 126 2.60 4.16 -1.97
N GLY A 127 3.59 3.28 -1.99
CA GLY A 127 4.99 3.58 -1.70
C GLY A 127 5.80 3.70 -2.98
N VAL A 128 6.68 4.69 -3.03
CA VAL A 128 7.72 4.86 -4.05
C VAL A 128 9.06 4.80 -3.33
N THR A 129 9.94 3.91 -3.72
CA THR A 129 11.28 3.74 -3.12
C THR A 129 12.34 3.87 -4.19
N GLY A 130 13.23 4.84 -4.01
CA GLY A 130 14.29 5.15 -4.98
C GLY A 130 13.72 5.45 -6.36
N LEU A 131 14.38 4.95 -7.41
CA LEU A 131 14.05 5.27 -8.80
C LEU A 131 13.14 4.25 -9.49
N SER A 132 12.80 3.12 -8.83
CA SER A 132 12.07 2.04 -9.48
C SER A 132 11.18 1.20 -8.57
N GLY A 133 11.33 1.29 -7.25
CA GLY A 133 10.49 0.55 -6.31
C GLY A 133 9.09 1.15 -6.19
N ILE A 134 8.06 0.32 -6.32
CA ILE A 134 6.66 0.70 -6.13
C ILE A 134 5.96 -0.38 -5.31
N ASP A 135 5.23 0.05 -4.28
CA ASP A 135 4.37 -0.80 -3.47
C ASP A 135 2.93 -0.28 -3.49
N PHE A 136 1.99 -1.08 -3.95
CA PHE A 136 0.57 -0.84 -3.71
C PHE A 136 0.14 -1.59 -2.46
N CYS A 137 -0.40 -0.87 -1.49
CA CYS A 137 -0.99 -1.43 -0.29
C CYS A 137 -2.51 -1.43 -0.42
N PHE A 138 -3.12 -2.62 -0.33
CA PHE A 138 -4.57 -2.77 -0.32
C PHE A 138 -5.06 -3.29 1.03
N ASN A 139 -6.20 -2.75 1.48
CA ASN A 139 -7.01 -3.38 2.51
C ASN A 139 -7.70 -4.61 1.90
N ASP A 140 -7.68 -5.71 2.63
CA ASP A 140 -8.24 -6.99 2.18
C ASP A 140 -9.76 -7.10 2.36
N ASN A 141 -10.38 -6.14 3.06
CA ASN A 141 -11.80 -6.15 3.40
C ASN A 141 -12.29 -7.50 3.93
N GLY A 142 -11.46 -8.12 4.77
CA GLY A 142 -11.76 -9.38 5.46
C GLY A 142 -11.46 -10.66 4.67
N LEU A 143 -10.79 -10.58 3.52
CA LEU A 143 -10.39 -11.76 2.75
C LEU A 143 -9.33 -12.61 3.48
N PHE A 144 -8.40 -11.95 4.15
CA PHE A 144 -7.26 -12.59 4.81
C PHE A 144 -7.15 -12.20 6.28
N SER A 145 -8.31 -12.13 6.96
CA SER A 145 -8.39 -11.86 8.41
C SER A 145 -7.70 -10.56 8.86
N GLY A 146 -7.74 -9.53 8.02
CA GLY A 146 -7.20 -8.20 8.31
C GLY A 146 -5.72 -8.03 7.96
N HIS A 147 -5.14 -8.93 7.17
CA HIS A 147 -3.84 -8.71 6.56
C HIS A 147 -3.92 -7.63 5.48
N SER A 148 -2.85 -6.87 5.30
CA SER A 148 -2.71 -6.01 4.13
C SER A 148 -2.17 -6.81 2.95
N ILE A 149 -2.62 -6.47 1.74
CA ILE A 149 -2.09 -7.03 0.51
C ILE A 149 -1.12 -6.03 -0.10
N PHE A 150 0.13 -6.44 -0.30
CA PHE A 150 1.14 -5.64 -0.99
C PHE A 150 1.37 -6.19 -2.39
N VAL A 151 1.32 -5.29 -3.38
CA VAL A 151 1.73 -5.58 -4.75
C VAL A 151 2.96 -4.74 -5.05
N THR A 152 4.10 -5.39 -5.22
CA THR A 152 5.41 -4.77 -5.31
C THR A 152 6.00 -4.93 -6.71
N SER A 153 6.60 -3.86 -7.25
CA SER A 153 7.36 -3.87 -8.49
C SER A 153 8.68 -3.14 -8.32
N PHE A 154 9.73 -3.60 -8.99
CA PHE A 154 11.07 -2.99 -9.00
C PHE A 154 11.48 -2.42 -10.34
N ASP A 155 10.61 -2.45 -11.35
CA ASP A 155 10.85 -1.86 -12.68
C ASP A 155 10.04 -0.58 -12.94
N GLY A 156 9.65 0.11 -11.88
CA GLY A 156 8.94 1.36 -11.91
C GLY A 156 7.48 1.21 -12.41
N HIS A 157 6.97 2.24 -13.04
CA HIS A 157 5.57 2.31 -13.52
C HIS A 157 5.22 1.24 -14.58
N LYS A 158 6.19 0.57 -15.16
CA LYS A 158 5.96 -0.51 -16.14
C LYS A 158 5.33 -1.74 -15.51
N MET A 159 5.67 -2.01 -14.24
CA MET A 159 5.14 -3.14 -13.48
C MET A 159 5.19 -4.47 -14.24
N ASN A 160 6.37 -4.83 -14.79
CA ASN A 160 6.54 -6.11 -15.48
C ASN A 160 7.05 -7.19 -14.54
N ASP A 161 7.84 -6.82 -13.54
CA ASP A 161 8.35 -7.69 -12.48
C ASP A 161 7.52 -7.49 -11.20
N VAL A 162 6.31 -7.98 -11.19
CA VAL A 162 5.35 -7.72 -10.12
C VAL A 162 5.12 -8.97 -9.29
N ASP A 163 5.08 -8.81 -7.98
CA ASP A 163 4.70 -9.84 -7.02
C ASP A 163 3.61 -9.33 -6.07
N ALA A 164 2.85 -10.25 -5.47
CA ALA A 164 1.85 -9.93 -4.47
C ALA A 164 2.04 -10.80 -3.21
N SER A 165 1.94 -10.18 -2.04
CA SER A 165 2.14 -10.83 -0.76
C SER A 165 1.16 -10.34 0.30
N LEU A 166 0.95 -11.18 1.33
CA LEU A 166 0.19 -10.83 2.54
C LEU A 166 1.16 -10.32 3.61
N PHE A 167 0.74 -9.27 4.30
CA PHE A 167 1.48 -8.67 5.40
C PHE A 167 0.55 -8.41 6.59
N GLY A 168 0.90 -8.96 7.77
CA GLY A 168 0.14 -8.77 9.00
C GLY A 168 0.61 -9.68 10.13
#